data_112ab030e3c99b51401bea5e49b076a7
#
_entry.id   112ab030e3c99b51401bea5e49b076a7
#
_cell.length_a   1.000
_cell.length_b   1.000
_cell.length_c   1.000
_cell.angle_alpha   90.00
_cell.angle_beta   90.00
_cell.angle_gamma   90.00
#
_symmetry.space_group_name_H-M   'P 1'
#
loop_
_entity.id
_entity.type
_entity.pdbx_description
1 polymer ?
#
loop_
_entity_poly.entity_id
_entity_poly.type
_entity_poly.pdbx_seq_one_letter_code
_entity_poly.pdbx_strand_id
1 'polypeptide(L)'
;EGLLHLAASHPPTALLKLASDLQHKLRSSGFELEQREYLPHLTLARPSRQPAKVAPPAFAWNVNQFSLFVSLPEPAGVRYTALASWRLHRAP
;
A
#
# COMPACT_ATOMS: atom_id res chain seq x y z
N GLU A 1 4.67 17.98 -7.91
CA GLU A 1 5.31 17.33 -7.47
C GLU A 1 5.19 15.92 -7.39
N GLY A 2 5.80 15.18 -8.20
CA GLY A 2 5.68 13.77 -8.33
C GLY A 2 6.35 13.02 -7.23
N LEU A 3 5.64 12.05 -6.68
CA LEU A 3 6.24 11.01 -5.88
C LEU A 3 6.81 9.97 -6.83
N LEU A 4 8.02 9.52 -6.57
CA LEU A 4 8.57 8.39 -7.31
C LEU A 4 8.12 7.12 -6.62
N HIS A 5 7.40 6.27 -7.34
CA HIS A 5 6.94 5.02 -6.76
C HIS A 5 6.99 3.90 -7.79
N LEU A 6 7.03 2.69 -7.29
CA LEU A 6 6.90 1.48 -8.10
C LEU A 6 5.46 1.02 -8.02
N ALA A 7 4.88 0.69 -9.17
CA ALA A 7 3.54 0.14 -9.24
C ALA A 7 3.61 -1.26 -9.82
N ALA A 8 2.68 -2.10 -9.40
CA ALA A 8 2.60 -3.45 -9.96
C ALA A 8 2.02 -3.36 -11.37
N SER A 9 2.74 -3.91 -12.35
CA SER A 9 2.25 -3.92 -13.72
C SER A 9 1.08 -4.88 -13.89
N HIS A 10 1.09 -5.97 -13.14
CA HIS A 10 0.03 -6.97 -13.18
C HIS A 10 -0.34 -7.34 -11.75
N PRO A 11 -1.17 -6.50 -11.07
CA PRO A 11 -1.52 -6.78 -9.68
C PRO A 11 -2.23 -8.13 -9.55
N PRO A 12 -1.83 -8.95 -8.59
CA PRO A 12 -2.52 -10.23 -8.39
C PRO A 12 -3.97 -10.01 -8.01
N THR A 13 -4.84 -10.84 -8.57
CA THR A 13 -6.27 -10.77 -8.26
C THR A 13 -6.52 -10.94 -6.77
N ALA A 14 -5.75 -11.81 -6.12
CA ALA A 14 -5.90 -12.04 -4.68
C ALA A 14 -5.60 -10.78 -3.87
N LEU A 15 -4.60 -10.00 -4.28
CA LEU A 15 -4.28 -8.75 -3.58
C LEU A 15 -5.40 -7.73 -3.75
N LEU A 16 -5.91 -7.61 -4.96
CA LEU A 16 -7.02 -6.69 -5.22
C LEU A 16 -8.26 -7.09 -4.44
N LYS A 17 -8.51 -8.41 -4.35
CA LYS A 17 -9.65 -8.90 -3.58
C LYS A 17 -9.48 -8.62 -2.10
N LEU A 18 -8.28 -8.80 -1.56
CA LEU A 18 -8.01 -8.47 -0.16
C LEU A 18 -8.30 -7.01 0.13
N ALA A 19 -7.83 -6.10 -0.72
CA ALA A 19 -8.07 -4.68 -0.54
C ALA A 19 -9.55 -4.36 -0.61
N SER A 20 -10.27 -4.97 -1.55
CA SER A 20 -11.70 -4.75 -1.69
C SER A 20 -12.47 -5.27 -0.46
N ASP A 21 -12.10 -6.45 0.02
CA ASP A 21 -12.76 -7.03 1.20
C ASP A 21 -12.51 -6.17 2.44
N LEU A 22 -11.30 -5.66 2.60
CA LEU A 22 -10.98 -4.77 3.72
C LEU A 22 -11.79 -3.48 3.65
N GLN A 23 -11.88 -2.89 2.47
CA GLN A 23 -12.67 -1.67 2.30
C GLN A 23 -14.13 -1.92 2.62
N HIS A 24 -14.67 -3.04 2.15
CA HIS A 24 -16.06 -3.37 2.40
C HIS A 24 -16.32 -3.53 3.91
N LYS A 25 -15.46 -4.26 4.59
CA LYS A 25 -15.64 -4.48 6.03
C LYS A 25 -15.50 -3.20 6.84
N LEU A 26 -14.56 -2.35 6.45
CA LEU A 26 -14.37 -1.08 7.15
C LEU A 26 -15.58 -0.17 6.96
N ARG A 27 -16.11 -0.09 5.74
CA ARG A 27 -17.31 0.71 5.51
C ARG A 27 -18.50 0.17 6.27
N SER A 28 -18.65 -1.16 6.33
CA SER A 28 -19.71 -1.78 7.08
C SER A 28 -19.61 -1.51 8.57
N SER A 29 -18.42 -1.24 9.06
CA SER A 29 -18.18 -0.91 10.46
C SER A 29 -18.27 0.58 10.75
N GLY A 30 -18.62 1.40 9.78
CA GLY A 30 -18.85 2.81 9.98
C GLY A 30 -17.70 3.73 9.59
N PHE A 31 -16.62 3.19 9.03
CA PHE A 31 -15.51 4.02 8.59
C PHE A 31 -15.80 4.64 7.23
N GLU A 32 -15.43 5.90 7.10
CA GLU A 32 -15.49 6.56 5.81
C GLU A 32 -14.16 6.37 5.12
N LEU A 33 -14.20 5.87 3.89
CA LEU A 33 -13.00 5.63 3.11
C LEU A 33 -13.05 6.44 1.83
N GLU A 34 -11.87 6.79 1.32
CA GLU A 34 -11.79 7.44 0.03
C GLU A 34 -12.33 6.51 -1.04
N GLN A 35 -13.11 7.08 -1.96
CA GLN A 35 -13.64 6.31 -3.07
C GLN A 35 -12.63 6.37 -4.21
N ARG A 36 -11.54 5.70 -4.00
CA ARG A 36 -10.44 5.70 -4.92
C ARG A 36 -10.07 4.26 -5.24
N GLU A 37 -9.77 4.01 -6.49
CA GLU A 37 -9.31 2.68 -6.88
C GLU A 37 -8.00 2.36 -6.17
N TYR A 38 -7.91 1.15 -5.65
CA TYR A 38 -6.69 0.71 -4.99
C TYR A 38 -5.63 0.40 -6.03
N LEU A 39 -4.50 1.09 -5.94
CA LEU A 39 -3.36 0.85 -6.82
C LEU A 39 -2.18 0.44 -5.95
N PRO A 40 -1.80 -0.84 -6.00
CA PRO A 40 -0.62 -1.29 -5.24
C PRO A 40 0.61 -0.52 -5.66
N HIS A 41 1.35 0.02 -4.70
CA HIS A 41 2.53 0.79 -5.02
C HIS A 41 3.50 0.79 -3.85
N LEU A 42 4.75 1.08 -4.17
CA LEU A 42 5.80 1.27 -3.20
C LEU A 42 6.44 2.62 -3.44
N THR A 43 6.33 3.52 -2.49
CA THR A 43 6.92 4.84 -2.61
C THR A 43 8.43 4.75 -2.43
N LEU A 44 9.18 5.23 -3.40
CA LEU A 44 10.63 5.19 -3.36
C LEU A 44 11.24 6.51 -2.94
N ALA A 45 10.62 7.62 -3.30
CA ALA A 45 11.15 8.93 -2.99
C ALA A 45 10.04 9.95 -2.91
N ARG A 46 10.19 10.89 -2.00
CA ARG A 46 9.29 12.02 -1.88
C ARG A 46 9.58 13.03 -2.99
N PRO A 47 8.76 14.09 -3.12
CA PRO A 47 8.87 14.98 -4.25
C PRO A 47 10.29 15.42 -4.50
N SER A 48 10.73 15.26 -5.73
CA SER A 48 12.03 15.73 -6.17
C SER A 48 11.80 16.66 -7.35
N ARG A 49 12.84 17.38 -7.69
CA ARG A 49 12.73 18.35 -8.78
C ARG A 49 12.43 17.68 -10.10
N GLN A 50 13.08 16.56 -10.33
CA GLN A 50 12.85 15.79 -11.53
C GLN A 50 12.96 14.33 -11.21
N PRO A 51 11.93 13.57 -11.51
CA PRO A 51 12.07 12.13 -11.38
C PRO A 51 13.09 11.65 -12.40
N ALA A 52 14.07 10.92 -11.94
CA ALA A 52 15.03 10.31 -12.82
C ALA A 52 14.29 9.30 -13.69
N LYS A 53 14.62 9.28 -14.97
CA LYS A 53 14.11 8.24 -15.83
C LYS A 53 14.90 6.99 -15.56
N VAL A 54 14.40 6.18 -14.67
CA VAL A 54 15.04 4.94 -14.30
C VAL A 54 14.21 3.80 -14.84
N ALA A 55 14.86 2.83 -15.45
CA ALA A 55 14.16 1.64 -15.89
C ALA A 55 13.56 0.93 -14.68
N PRO A 56 12.30 0.55 -14.72
CA PRO A 56 11.69 -0.13 -13.58
C PRO A 56 12.37 -1.47 -13.35
N PRO A 57 12.70 -1.80 -12.10
CA PRO A 57 13.27 -3.11 -11.81
C PRO A 57 12.20 -4.19 -12.00
N ALA A 58 12.65 -5.33 -12.49
CA ALA A 58 11.77 -6.50 -12.62
C ALA A 58 12.04 -7.40 -11.44
N PHE A 59 11.14 -7.39 -10.45
CA PHE A 59 11.27 -8.27 -9.30
C PHE A 59 9.88 -8.62 -8.78
N ALA A 60 9.83 -9.65 -7.96
CA ALA A 60 8.59 -10.08 -7.34
C ALA A 60 8.91 -10.59 -5.94
N TRP A 61 7.93 -10.47 -5.05
CA TRP A 61 8.03 -11.12 -3.75
C TRP A 61 6.66 -11.61 -3.33
N ASN A 62 6.67 -12.61 -2.46
CA ASN A 62 5.42 -13.16 -1.94
C ASN A 62 4.99 -12.35 -0.73
N VAL A 63 3.77 -11.86 -0.77
CA VAL A 63 3.19 -11.15 0.36
C VAL A 63 2.44 -12.16 1.21
N ASN A 64 2.81 -12.26 2.49
CA ASN A 64 2.22 -13.24 3.38
C ASN A 64 1.58 -12.63 4.62
N GLN A 65 1.59 -11.31 4.74
CA GLN A 65 0.94 -10.64 5.87
C GLN A 65 0.62 -9.20 5.49
N PHE A 66 -0.28 -8.61 6.23
CA PHE A 66 -0.53 -7.18 6.16
C PHE A 66 -0.65 -6.61 7.56
N SER A 67 -0.46 -5.31 7.67
CA SER A 67 -0.43 -4.66 8.98
C SER A 67 -1.21 -3.36 8.95
N LEU A 68 -1.73 -3.02 10.11
CA LEU A 68 -2.35 -1.72 10.32
C LEU A 68 -1.31 -0.81 10.98
N PHE A 69 -1.07 0.34 10.36
CA PHE A 69 -0.12 1.32 10.86
C PHE A 69 -0.82 2.60 11.25
N VAL A 70 -0.32 3.23 12.30
CA VAL A 70 -0.68 4.61 12.59
C VAL A 70 0.46 5.49 12.11
N SER A 71 0.09 6.62 11.51
CA SER A 71 1.03 7.60 10.97
C SER A 71 1.02 8.80 11.90
N LEU A 72 2.15 9.10 12.52
CA LEU A 72 2.26 10.20 13.47
C LEU A 72 3.22 11.25 12.92
N PRO A 73 2.80 12.51 12.82
CA PRO A 73 3.69 13.55 12.36
C PRO A 73 4.79 13.84 13.38
N GLU A 74 5.98 14.09 12.86
CA GLU A 74 7.15 14.46 13.67
C GLU A 74 7.85 15.61 13.00
N PRO A 75 8.69 16.37 13.75
CA PRO A 75 9.37 17.49 13.15
C PRO A 75 10.18 17.17 11.89
N ALA A 76 10.76 15.96 11.84
CA ALA A 76 11.58 15.56 10.71
C ALA A 76 10.83 14.69 9.72
N GLY A 77 9.52 14.54 9.83
CA GLY A 77 8.78 13.73 8.90
C GLY A 77 7.62 13.01 9.55
N VAL A 78 7.52 11.72 9.30
CA VAL A 78 6.41 10.92 9.78
C VAL A 78 6.96 9.64 10.40
N ARG A 79 6.39 9.26 11.53
CA ARG A 79 6.69 7.97 12.14
C ARG A 79 5.52 7.02 11.91
N TYR A 80 5.82 5.83 11.42
CA TYR A 80 4.83 4.78 11.25
C TYR A 80 5.02 3.75 12.33
N THR A 81 3.94 3.41 13.02
CA THR A 81 3.97 2.39 14.07
C THR A 81 2.94 1.33 13.75
N ALA A 82 3.38 0.08 13.73
CA ALA A 82 2.47 -1.03 13.48
C ALA A 82 1.61 -1.27 14.72
N LEU A 83 0.31 -1.27 14.55
CA LEU A 83 -0.63 -1.53 15.62
C LEU A 83 -1.02 -2.99 15.69
N ALA A 84 -1.12 -3.65 14.55
CA ALA A 84 -1.52 -5.04 14.47
C ALA A 84 -1.10 -5.61 13.12
N SER A 85 -0.91 -6.92 13.09
CA SER A 85 -0.54 -7.62 11.86
C SER A 85 -1.34 -8.89 11.75
N TRP A 86 -1.62 -9.30 10.52
CA TRP A 86 -2.37 -10.51 10.24
C TRP A 86 -1.68 -11.31 9.17
N ARG A 87 -1.58 -12.62 9.37
CA ARG A 87 -1.04 -13.49 8.37
C ARG A 87 -2.08 -13.79 7.31
N LEU A 88 -1.62 -13.87 6.08
CA LEU A 88 -2.45 -14.31 4.98
C LEU A 88 -2.34 -15.82 4.87
N HIS A 89 -3.46 -16.49 4.65
CA HIS A 89 -3.50 -17.93 4.50
C HIS A 89 -3.80 -18.28 3.06
N ARG A 90 -3.21 -19.38 2.60
CA ARG A 90 -3.57 -19.87 1.29
C ARG A 90 -5.00 -20.38 1.32
N ALA A 91 -5.71 -20.16 0.24
CA ALA A 91 -7.03 -20.75 0.09
C ALA A 91 -6.90 -22.25 0.10
N PRO A 92 -7.83 -22.96 0.75
CA PRO A 92 -7.80 -24.44 0.76
C PRO A 92 -8.02 -25.02 -0.63
#